data_7c99256c43b9a899877ca23d509dae49
#
_entry.id   7c99256c43b9a899877ca23d509dae49
#
_cell.length_a   1.000
_cell.length_b   1.000
_cell.length_c   1.000
_cell.angle_alpha   90.00
_cell.angle_beta   90.00
_cell.angle_gamma   90.00
#
_symmetry.space_group_name_H-M   'P 1'
#
loop_
_entity.id
_entity.type
_entity.pdbx_description
1 polymer ?
#
loop_
_entity_poly.entity_id
_entity_poly.type
_entity_poly.pdbx_seq_one_letter_code
_entity_poly.pdbx_strand_id
1 'polypeptide(L)'
;LKHTPIRPTNARLNRGALILTGNSGIEFTDKTGYNVKNGQRLISQEDSVMRIIDISNDVLSAEVYEGDPVPELISLASLKNGDRYNLSAVNMGLHNGTHMDAPLHFIDGADGIDKVKPDAFIGPCTVLEVSPGIITGSVVEEYFPRRAERILLKSGGRAFIHRSAADAMAYFGYKLVGTDSLDVEPPQSENYETHKALLGQNIAVLEGLDLSDVANGEYFLIAPPLKIESAEASPVRAMLITDYVFWSGKPET
;
A
#
# COMPACT_ATOMS: atom_id res chain seq x y z
N LEU A 1 22.98 -0.02 64.50
CA LEU A 1 23.08 0.08 63.06
C LEU A 1 21.68 0.26 62.48
N LYS A 2 21.36 1.48 62.04
CA LYS A 2 20.05 1.89 61.53
C LYS A 2 20.00 1.61 60.05
N HIS A 3 19.07 0.72 59.61
CA HIS A 3 18.73 0.56 58.21
C HIS A 3 17.79 1.72 57.78
N THR A 4 18.22 2.50 56.80
CA THR A 4 17.41 3.52 56.11
C THR A 4 16.77 2.83 54.91
N PRO A 5 15.44 2.91 54.69
CA PRO A 5 14.80 2.34 53.51
C PRO A 5 15.00 3.28 52.34
N ILE A 6 15.45 2.69 51.22
CA ILE A 6 15.55 3.37 49.93
C ILE A 6 14.11 3.50 49.36
N ARG A 7 13.67 4.76 49.12
CA ARG A 7 12.40 5.04 48.39
C ARG A 7 12.56 4.68 46.93
N PRO A 8 11.60 4.01 46.33
CA PRO A 8 11.62 3.82 44.89
C PRO A 8 11.24 5.11 44.17
N THR A 9 12.07 5.51 43.22
CA THR A 9 11.80 6.59 42.28
C THR A 9 10.70 6.16 41.30
N ASN A 10 9.71 7.05 41.15
CA ASN A 10 8.59 6.89 40.23
C ASN A 10 9.06 6.70 38.76
N ALA A 11 9.20 5.48 38.31
CA ALA A 11 9.24 5.15 36.88
C ALA A 11 7.80 5.03 36.36
N ARG A 12 7.38 5.92 35.49
CA ARG A 12 6.12 5.77 34.73
C ARG A 12 6.23 4.53 33.84
N LEU A 13 5.57 3.45 34.26
CA LEU A 13 5.40 2.25 33.44
C LEU A 13 4.48 2.58 32.26
N ASN A 14 5.07 2.68 31.07
CA ASN A 14 4.33 2.57 29.83
C ASN A 14 3.87 1.11 29.67
N ARG A 15 2.58 0.89 29.44
CA ARG A 15 1.91 -0.42 29.40
C ARG A 15 2.48 -1.30 28.28
N GLY A 16 3.40 -2.19 28.62
CA GLY A 16 3.78 -3.39 27.87
C GLY A 16 3.59 -4.60 28.79
N ALA A 17 3.26 -5.76 28.29
CA ALA A 17 3.14 -6.98 29.08
C ALA A 17 4.52 -7.37 29.63
N LEU A 18 4.63 -7.56 30.95
CA LEU A 18 5.83 -8.04 31.63
C LEU A 18 5.78 -9.58 31.64
N ILE A 19 6.69 -10.25 30.94
CA ILE A 19 6.87 -11.69 31.02
C ILE A 19 8.13 -11.96 31.88
N LEU A 20 7.95 -12.57 33.05
CA LEU A 20 9.04 -13.00 33.91
C LEU A 20 9.44 -14.44 33.55
N THR A 21 10.59 -14.62 32.90
CA THR A 21 11.21 -15.95 32.75
C THR A 21 12.40 -16.04 33.66
N GLY A 22 12.49 -17.15 34.44
CA GLY A 22 13.55 -17.36 35.43
C GLY A 22 14.93 -17.50 34.78
N ASN A 23 15.89 -16.84 35.39
CA ASN A 23 17.32 -16.71 35.15
C ASN A 23 17.78 -15.69 34.07
N SER A 24 18.30 -14.58 34.61
CA SER A 24 19.20 -13.59 33.99
C SER A 24 18.66 -12.71 32.87
N GLY A 25 17.79 -11.78 33.23
CA GLY A 25 17.46 -10.62 32.35
C GLY A 25 15.97 -10.35 32.26
N ILE A 26 15.60 -9.07 32.31
CA ILE A 26 14.22 -8.61 32.12
C ILE A 26 13.99 -8.52 30.61
N GLU A 27 13.07 -9.32 30.10
CA GLU A 27 12.61 -9.26 28.71
C GLU A 27 11.28 -8.51 28.66
N PHE A 28 11.16 -7.58 27.73
CA PHE A 28 9.95 -6.79 27.50
C PHE A 28 9.51 -6.98 26.05
N THR A 29 8.20 -7.00 25.83
CA THR A 29 7.65 -6.82 24.49
C THR A 29 7.41 -5.32 24.29
N ASP A 30 7.99 -4.72 23.25
CA ASP A 30 7.75 -3.33 22.93
C ASP A 30 6.34 -3.12 22.34
N LYS A 31 5.96 -1.86 22.10
CA LYS A 31 4.63 -1.51 21.55
C LYS A 31 4.37 -2.08 20.14
N THR A 32 5.40 -2.60 19.50
CA THR A 32 5.34 -3.20 18.16
C THR A 32 5.37 -4.73 18.20
N GLY A 33 5.32 -5.33 19.40
CA GLY A 33 5.26 -6.80 19.58
C GLY A 33 6.60 -7.52 19.59
N TYR A 34 7.74 -6.81 19.53
CA TYR A 34 9.06 -7.42 19.55
C TYR A 34 9.60 -7.60 20.98
N ASN A 35 10.28 -8.72 21.20
CA ASN A 35 10.99 -8.97 22.46
C ASN A 35 12.25 -8.08 22.56
N VAL A 36 12.44 -7.45 23.71
CA VAL A 36 13.58 -6.57 23.99
C VAL A 36 14.36 -7.09 25.20
N LYS A 37 15.66 -7.30 25.06
CA LYS A 37 16.56 -7.70 26.14
C LYS A 37 17.69 -6.69 26.26
N ASN A 38 17.91 -6.19 27.50
CA ASN A 38 18.93 -5.19 27.79
C ASN A 38 18.85 -3.93 26.91
N GLY A 39 17.62 -3.50 26.53
CA GLY A 39 17.40 -2.33 25.68
C GLY A 39 17.69 -2.56 24.19
N GLN A 40 18.07 -3.77 23.79
CA GLN A 40 18.24 -4.15 22.40
C GLN A 40 17.09 -5.08 21.96
N ARG A 41 16.56 -4.83 20.77
CA ARG A 41 15.54 -5.66 20.15
C ARG A 41 16.12 -7.05 19.87
N LEU A 42 15.50 -8.10 20.42
CA LEU A 42 15.85 -9.47 20.04
C LEU A 42 15.20 -9.76 18.69
N ILE A 43 16.00 -9.77 17.64
CA ILE A 43 15.58 -10.28 16.34
C ILE A 43 15.79 -11.78 16.38
N SER A 44 14.71 -12.59 16.40
CA SER A 44 14.84 -14.02 16.16
C SER A 44 15.32 -14.22 14.70
N GLN A 45 16.13 -15.23 14.44
CA GLN A 45 16.59 -15.52 13.07
C GLN A 45 15.42 -15.82 12.11
N GLU A 46 14.24 -16.17 12.60
CA GLU A 46 13.03 -16.39 11.83
C GLU A 46 12.31 -15.06 11.46
N ASP A 47 12.52 -13.97 12.23
CA ASP A 47 11.85 -12.69 12.04
C ASP A 47 12.53 -11.77 11.01
N SER A 48 13.68 -12.17 10.45
CA SER A 48 14.49 -11.33 9.56
C SER A 48 14.46 -11.75 8.08
N VAL A 49 13.53 -12.62 7.69
CA VAL A 49 13.42 -13.04 6.28
C VAL A 49 12.56 -12.03 5.53
N MET A 50 13.17 -11.26 4.66
CA MET A 50 12.46 -10.43 3.69
C MET A 50 11.42 -11.30 2.96
N ARG A 51 10.15 -10.89 3.01
CA ARG A 51 9.07 -11.53 2.27
C ARG A 51 8.55 -10.57 1.22
N ILE A 52 8.20 -11.14 0.07
CA ILE A 52 7.51 -10.43 -1.00
C ILE A 52 6.08 -10.96 -1.01
N ILE A 53 5.13 -10.07 -0.87
CA ILE A 53 3.69 -10.36 -0.91
C ILE A 53 3.17 -9.76 -2.21
N ASP A 54 2.65 -10.59 -3.08
CA ASP A 54 1.92 -10.15 -4.27
C ASP A 54 0.52 -9.72 -3.86
N ILE A 55 0.17 -8.49 -4.18
CA ILE A 55 -1.12 -7.88 -3.85
C ILE A 55 -1.89 -7.51 -5.12
N SER A 56 -1.67 -8.25 -6.21
CA SER A 56 -2.29 -7.98 -7.51
C SER A 56 -3.40 -8.97 -7.80
N ASN A 57 -4.51 -8.48 -8.31
CA ASN A 57 -5.53 -9.29 -8.97
C ASN A 57 -5.12 -9.61 -10.40
N ASP A 58 -5.48 -10.81 -10.87
CA ASP A 58 -5.24 -11.25 -12.25
C ASP A 58 -6.12 -10.48 -13.24
N VAL A 59 -5.52 -9.85 -14.22
CA VAL A 59 -6.21 -8.97 -15.17
C VAL A 59 -7.27 -9.65 -16.03
N LEU A 60 -7.19 -10.99 -16.21
CA LEU A 60 -8.14 -11.74 -17.04
C LEU A 60 -9.35 -12.24 -16.23
N SER A 61 -9.22 -12.36 -14.91
CA SER A 61 -10.24 -12.93 -14.03
C SER A 61 -10.77 -11.97 -12.97
N ALA A 62 -10.16 -10.79 -12.81
CA ALA A 62 -10.64 -9.76 -11.91
C ALA A 62 -12.02 -9.24 -12.33
N GLU A 63 -12.75 -8.69 -11.38
CA GLU A 63 -13.99 -7.95 -11.64
C GLU A 63 -13.70 -6.79 -12.60
N VAL A 64 -14.58 -6.61 -13.59
CA VAL A 64 -14.47 -5.56 -14.60
C VAL A 64 -15.49 -4.48 -14.27
N TYR A 65 -15.08 -3.22 -14.33
CA TYR A 65 -15.98 -2.09 -14.13
C TYR A 65 -17.09 -2.09 -15.18
N GLU A 66 -18.31 -1.74 -14.79
CA GLU A 66 -19.47 -1.77 -15.68
C GLU A 66 -19.27 -0.83 -16.89
N GLY A 67 -19.30 -1.40 -18.08
CA GLY A 67 -19.08 -0.67 -19.33
C GLY A 67 -17.68 -0.79 -19.91
N ASP A 68 -16.71 -1.31 -19.14
CA ASP A 68 -15.36 -1.52 -19.62
C ASP A 68 -15.22 -2.77 -20.48
N PRO A 69 -14.22 -2.83 -21.39
CA PRO A 69 -13.98 -4.00 -22.20
C PRO A 69 -13.54 -5.20 -21.35
N VAL A 70 -14.20 -6.35 -21.55
CA VAL A 70 -13.80 -7.60 -20.92
C VAL A 70 -12.43 -8.03 -21.46
N PRO A 71 -11.47 -8.35 -20.60
CA PRO A 71 -10.13 -8.71 -21.04
C PRO A 71 -10.09 -10.06 -21.75
N GLU A 72 -9.30 -10.18 -22.80
CA GLU A 72 -9.16 -11.40 -23.61
C GLU A 72 -7.69 -11.71 -23.88
N LEU A 73 -7.29 -12.98 -23.64
CA LEU A 73 -6.00 -13.52 -24.07
C LEU A 73 -6.14 -14.20 -25.43
N ILE A 74 -5.54 -13.64 -26.46
CA ILE A 74 -5.61 -14.09 -27.84
C ILE A 74 -4.40 -14.95 -28.16
N SER A 75 -4.59 -16.25 -28.50
CA SER A 75 -3.51 -17.11 -28.95
C SER A 75 -3.20 -16.84 -30.40
N LEU A 76 -2.00 -16.35 -30.71
CA LEU A 76 -1.51 -16.05 -32.07
C LEU A 76 -0.71 -17.22 -32.66
N ALA A 77 0.03 -17.98 -31.83
CA ALA A 77 0.72 -19.22 -32.18
C ALA A 77 0.72 -20.17 -30.98
N SER A 78 0.74 -21.50 -31.23
CA SER A 78 0.69 -22.47 -30.16
C SER A 78 1.50 -23.72 -30.48
N LEU A 79 2.38 -24.15 -29.58
CA LEU A 79 3.09 -25.42 -29.64
C LEU A 79 2.14 -26.62 -29.80
N LYS A 80 0.93 -26.56 -29.23
CA LYS A 80 -0.11 -27.58 -29.36
C LYS A 80 -0.60 -27.75 -30.80
N ASN A 81 -0.52 -26.67 -31.58
CA ASN A 81 -0.93 -26.66 -33.00
C ASN A 81 0.24 -26.93 -33.95
N GLY A 82 1.44 -27.24 -33.44
CA GLY A 82 2.62 -27.51 -34.24
C GLY A 82 3.47 -26.28 -34.58
N ASP A 83 3.16 -25.11 -34.00
CA ASP A 83 3.98 -23.93 -34.14
C ASP A 83 5.31 -24.09 -33.38
N ARG A 84 6.30 -23.28 -33.69
CA ARG A 84 7.63 -23.32 -33.06
C ARG A 84 7.68 -22.75 -31.64
N TYR A 85 6.69 -21.96 -31.25
CA TYR A 85 6.60 -21.26 -29.95
C TYR A 85 5.13 -20.92 -29.63
N ASN A 86 4.87 -20.56 -28.42
CA ASN A 86 3.61 -19.92 -28.04
C ASN A 86 3.73 -18.39 -28.15
N LEU A 87 2.73 -17.75 -28.75
CA LEU A 87 2.64 -16.31 -28.85
C LEU A 87 1.19 -15.90 -28.55
N SER A 88 1.04 -14.91 -27.68
CA SER A 88 -0.28 -14.38 -27.34
C SER A 88 -0.28 -12.86 -27.39
N ALA A 89 -1.45 -12.28 -27.62
CA ALA A 89 -1.76 -10.88 -27.40
C ALA A 89 -2.80 -10.76 -26.28
N VAL A 90 -2.86 -9.61 -25.63
CA VAL A 90 -3.91 -9.26 -24.68
C VAL A 90 -4.67 -8.07 -25.25
N ASN A 91 -6.00 -8.18 -25.25
CA ASN A 91 -6.91 -7.08 -25.48
C ASN A 91 -7.66 -6.80 -24.18
N MET A 92 -7.52 -5.59 -23.62
CA MET A 92 -8.10 -5.24 -22.32
C MET A 92 -8.18 -3.73 -22.15
N GLY A 93 -9.05 -3.27 -21.23
CA GLY A 93 -9.01 -1.93 -20.70
C GLY A 93 -7.76 -1.70 -19.82
N LEU A 94 -7.29 -0.49 -19.72
CA LEU A 94 -6.14 -0.15 -18.88
C LEU A 94 -6.48 -0.15 -17.38
N HIS A 95 -7.78 -0.16 -17.05
CA HIS A 95 -8.33 -0.24 -15.69
C HIS A 95 -8.73 -1.66 -15.27
N ASN A 96 -8.36 -2.71 -16.04
CA ASN A 96 -8.65 -4.09 -15.66
C ASN A 96 -7.68 -4.61 -14.59
N GLY A 97 -8.23 -5.27 -13.57
CA GLY A 97 -7.47 -5.86 -12.47
C GLY A 97 -6.81 -4.81 -11.58
N THR A 98 -5.63 -5.12 -11.04
CA THR A 98 -4.86 -4.13 -10.30
C THR A 98 -4.20 -3.15 -11.26
N HIS A 99 -4.51 -1.88 -11.14
CA HIS A 99 -4.05 -0.83 -12.05
C HIS A 99 -3.75 0.48 -11.34
N MET A 100 -3.11 1.39 -12.04
CA MET A 100 -2.79 2.73 -11.57
C MET A 100 -3.28 3.78 -12.54
N ASP A 101 -3.95 4.81 -11.99
CA ASP A 101 -4.43 5.96 -12.75
C ASP A 101 -3.41 7.08 -12.77
N ALA A 102 -3.41 7.79 -13.90
CA ALA A 102 -2.67 9.02 -14.11
C ALA A 102 -3.61 10.24 -14.19
N PRO A 103 -3.08 11.46 -14.03
CA PRO A 103 -3.88 12.69 -14.15
C PRO A 103 -4.72 12.77 -15.40
N LEU A 104 -4.23 12.26 -16.53
CA LEU A 104 -4.94 12.27 -17.82
C LEU A 104 -6.31 11.57 -17.77
N HIS A 105 -6.53 10.63 -16.82
CA HIS A 105 -7.79 9.91 -16.71
C HIS A 105 -9.00 10.83 -16.51
N PHE A 106 -8.87 11.87 -15.70
CA PHE A 106 -9.97 12.81 -15.42
C PHE A 106 -9.67 14.28 -15.75
N ILE A 107 -8.46 14.58 -16.22
CA ILE A 107 -8.01 15.95 -16.49
C ILE A 107 -7.48 16.04 -17.92
N ASP A 108 -8.25 16.69 -18.79
CA ASP A 108 -7.88 16.87 -20.19
C ASP A 108 -6.54 17.60 -20.35
N GLY A 109 -5.66 17.04 -21.18
CA GLY A 109 -4.33 17.57 -21.45
C GLY A 109 -3.33 17.42 -20.31
N ALA A 110 -3.67 16.71 -19.22
CA ALA A 110 -2.74 16.42 -18.14
C ALA A 110 -1.74 15.31 -18.51
N ASP A 111 -0.81 15.03 -17.59
CA ASP A 111 0.21 13.99 -17.76
C ASP A 111 -0.39 12.58 -17.76
N GLY A 112 0.04 11.75 -18.72
CA GLY A 112 -0.26 10.31 -18.78
C GLY A 112 0.59 9.50 -17.81
N ILE A 113 0.32 8.18 -17.80
CA ILE A 113 0.97 7.24 -16.88
C ILE A 113 2.49 7.17 -17.08
N ASP A 114 2.97 7.43 -18.29
CA ASP A 114 4.39 7.47 -18.63
C ASP A 114 5.16 8.63 -17.96
N LYS A 115 4.45 9.62 -17.42
CA LYS A 115 4.98 10.79 -16.72
C LYS A 115 4.86 10.71 -15.20
N VAL A 116 4.07 9.77 -14.66
CA VAL A 116 3.99 9.56 -13.20
C VAL A 116 5.39 9.22 -12.68
N LYS A 117 5.82 9.96 -11.66
CA LYS A 117 7.18 9.82 -11.12
C LYS A 117 7.34 8.49 -10.39
N PRO A 118 8.48 7.78 -10.56
CA PRO A 118 8.74 6.51 -9.90
C PRO A 118 8.63 6.56 -8.37
N ASP A 119 8.94 7.70 -7.75
CA ASP A 119 8.80 7.91 -6.31
C ASP A 119 7.33 8.03 -5.84
N ALA A 120 6.36 8.04 -6.74
CA ALA A 120 4.95 7.87 -6.37
C ALA A 120 4.64 6.40 -6.06
N PHE A 121 5.09 5.46 -6.88
CA PHE A 121 4.67 4.07 -6.83
C PHE A 121 5.73 3.09 -6.29
N ILE A 122 6.91 3.58 -5.89
CA ILE A 122 7.97 2.80 -5.22
C ILE A 122 8.38 3.53 -3.95
N GLY A 123 8.32 2.84 -2.80
CA GLY A 123 8.78 3.39 -1.53
C GLY A 123 8.03 2.87 -0.30
N PRO A 124 8.40 3.36 0.89
CA PRO A 124 7.67 3.02 2.10
C PRO A 124 6.19 3.36 1.99
N CYS A 125 5.34 2.44 2.46
CA CYS A 125 3.88 2.62 2.51
C CYS A 125 3.31 2.04 3.80
N THR A 126 2.12 2.48 4.16
CA THR A 126 1.33 1.93 5.27
C THR A 126 0.12 1.21 4.71
N VAL A 127 -0.14 -0.02 5.14
CA VAL A 127 -1.43 -0.70 4.95
C VAL A 127 -2.29 -0.39 6.16
N LEU A 128 -3.46 0.17 5.94
CA LEU A 128 -4.42 0.55 6.97
C LEU A 128 -5.77 -0.14 6.71
N GLU A 129 -6.18 -1.00 7.64
CA GLU A 129 -7.51 -1.57 7.62
C GLU A 129 -8.52 -0.50 8.08
N VAL A 130 -9.54 -0.28 7.27
CA VAL A 130 -10.57 0.71 7.48
C VAL A 130 -11.96 0.06 7.46
N SER A 131 -12.89 0.62 8.22
CA SER A 131 -14.28 0.16 8.17
C SER A 131 -14.90 0.44 6.80
N PRO A 132 -15.81 -0.43 6.33
CA PRO A 132 -16.62 -0.13 5.15
C PRO A 132 -17.33 1.20 5.25
N GLY A 133 -17.39 1.94 4.15
CA GLY A 133 -18.08 3.23 4.08
C GLY A 133 -17.25 4.33 3.42
N ILE A 134 -17.61 5.57 3.68
CA ILE A 134 -16.99 6.75 3.05
C ILE A 134 -15.95 7.35 4.01
N ILE A 135 -14.70 7.43 3.56
CA ILE A 135 -13.59 8.07 4.27
C ILE A 135 -13.65 9.57 3.98
N THR A 136 -13.83 10.36 5.03
CA THR A 136 -13.88 11.82 4.95
C THR A 136 -12.55 12.47 5.36
N GLY A 137 -12.40 13.77 5.13
CA GLY A 137 -11.22 14.53 5.57
C GLY A 137 -10.96 14.43 7.06
N SER A 138 -12.01 14.45 7.90
CA SER A 138 -11.87 14.29 9.34
C SER A 138 -11.30 12.92 9.73
N VAL A 139 -11.65 11.84 9.01
CA VAL A 139 -11.07 10.51 9.22
C VAL A 139 -9.58 10.52 8.88
N VAL A 140 -9.20 11.15 7.77
CA VAL A 140 -7.79 11.30 7.40
C VAL A 140 -7.03 12.11 8.44
N GLU A 141 -7.60 13.21 8.90
CA GLU A 141 -6.99 14.07 9.92
C GLU A 141 -6.81 13.38 11.27
N GLU A 142 -7.69 12.48 11.65
CA GLU A 142 -7.68 11.81 12.96
C GLU A 142 -6.86 10.52 12.97
N TYR A 143 -6.95 9.71 11.91
CA TYR A 143 -6.45 8.33 11.94
C TYR A 143 -5.30 8.02 10.98
N PHE A 144 -5.10 8.82 9.92
CA PHE A 144 -4.08 8.47 8.95
C PHE A 144 -2.66 8.84 9.42
N PRO A 145 -1.64 8.02 9.10
CA PRO A 145 -0.27 8.25 9.54
C PRO A 145 0.33 9.50 8.89
N ARG A 146 0.77 10.46 9.71
CA ARG A 146 1.27 11.78 9.27
C ARG A 146 2.59 11.76 8.51
N ARG A 147 3.31 10.65 8.54
CA ARG A 147 4.62 10.52 7.89
C ARG A 147 4.62 9.55 6.72
N ALA A 148 3.47 8.95 6.43
CA ALA A 148 3.32 8.09 5.26
C ALA A 148 3.20 8.95 4.00
N GLU A 149 3.94 8.60 2.98
CA GLU A 149 3.78 9.20 1.64
C GLU A 149 2.86 8.35 0.75
N ARG A 150 2.63 7.08 1.11
CA ARG A 150 1.76 6.12 0.41
C ARG A 150 0.92 5.38 1.42
N ILE A 151 -0.34 5.22 1.11
CA ILE A 151 -1.28 4.48 1.95
C ILE A 151 -2.09 3.51 1.11
N LEU A 152 -2.26 2.29 1.62
CA LEU A 152 -3.12 1.28 1.02
C LEU A 152 -4.26 0.98 2.00
N LEU A 153 -5.48 1.13 1.52
CA LEU A 153 -6.70 0.99 2.31
C LEU A 153 -7.25 -0.42 2.14
N LYS A 154 -7.29 -1.17 3.24
CA LYS A 154 -7.87 -2.51 3.30
C LYS A 154 -9.27 -2.44 3.88
N SER A 155 -10.27 -2.82 3.11
CA SER A 155 -11.68 -2.71 3.50
C SER A 155 -12.54 -3.93 3.09
N GLY A 156 -11.94 -4.87 2.36
CA GLY A 156 -12.66 -5.91 1.65
C GLY A 156 -13.47 -5.36 0.48
N GLY A 157 -12.93 -4.36 -0.22
CA GLY A 157 -13.54 -3.75 -1.40
C GLY A 157 -14.70 -2.79 -1.10
N ARG A 158 -14.81 -2.24 0.13
CA ARG A 158 -16.01 -1.52 0.57
C ARG A 158 -15.74 -0.17 1.21
N ALA A 159 -14.56 0.39 1.06
CA ALA A 159 -14.27 1.76 1.49
C ALA A 159 -14.02 2.66 0.28
N PHE A 160 -14.61 3.82 0.31
CA PHE A 160 -14.56 4.83 -0.74
C PHE A 160 -14.04 6.14 -0.17
N ILE A 161 -13.45 6.96 -1.00
CA ILE A 161 -12.80 8.20 -0.60
C ILE A 161 -13.71 9.38 -0.98
N HIS A 162 -14.09 10.19 0.00
CA HIS A 162 -14.76 11.46 -0.27
C HIS A 162 -13.73 12.51 -0.68
N ARG A 163 -14.13 13.47 -1.50
CA ARG A 163 -13.28 14.58 -1.94
C ARG A 163 -12.52 15.26 -0.80
N SER A 164 -13.19 15.49 0.35
CA SER A 164 -12.51 16.12 1.50
C SER A 164 -11.34 15.29 2.06
N ALA A 165 -11.40 13.95 1.91
CA ALA A 165 -10.27 13.10 2.27
C ALA A 165 -9.11 13.23 1.27
N ALA A 166 -9.41 13.36 -0.03
CA ALA A 166 -8.41 13.65 -1.05
C ALA A 166 -7.70 14.99 -0.77
N ASP A 167 -8.46 16.04 -0.43
CA ASP A 167 -7.91 17.34 -0.05
C ASP A 167 -7.00 17.25 1.20
N ALA A 168 -7.41 16.46 2.21
CA ALA A 168 -6.62 16.24 3.42
C ALA A 168 -5.34 15.43 3.13
N MET A 169 -5.42 14.39 2.29
CA MET A 169 -4.25 13.62 1.87
C MET A 169 -3.23 14.51 1.13
N ALA A 170 -3.70 15.38 0.25
CA ALA A 170 -2.84 16.34 -0.42
C ALA A 170 -2.15 17.30 0.56
N TYR A 171 -2.91 17.82 1.52
CA TYR A 171 -2.35 18.67 2.58
C TYR A 171 -1.25 17.98 3.38
N PHE A 172 -1.38 16.66 3.64
CA PHE A 172 -0.37 15.88 4.35
C PHE A 172 0.76 15.35 3.46
N GLY A 173 0.73 15.59 2.17
CA GLY A 173 1.81 15.24 1.24
C GLY A 173 1.83 13.78 0.81
N TYR A 174 0.67 13.11 0.79
CA TYR A 174 0.57 11.79 0.20
C TYR A 174 0.88 11.83 -1.30
N LYS A 175 1.60 10.82 -1.78
CA LYS A 175 1.98 10.64 -3.19
C LYS A 175 1.14 9.58 -3.88
N LEU A 176 0.57 8.65 -3.08
CA LEU A 176 -0.24 7.56 -3.58
C LEU A 176 -1.28 7.15 -2.53
N VAL A 177 -2.49 6.89 -2.99
CA VAL A 177 -3.50 6.13 -2.27
C VAL A 177 -3.82 4.87 -3.05
N GLY A 178 -3.83 3.71 -2.38
CA GLY A 178 -4.27 2.44 -2.95
C GLY A 178 -5.50 1.91 -2.21
N THR A 179 -6.29 1.09 -2.90
CA THR A 179 -7.50 0.47 -2.35
C THR A 179 -7.70 -0.95 -2.87
N ASP A 180 -8.30 -1.78 -2.03
CA ASP A 180 -8.83 -3.09 -2.41
C ASP A 180 -10.24 -3.01 -3.01
N SER A 181 -10.79 -1.81 -3.15
CA SER A 181 -12.02 -1.54 -3.91
C SER A 181 -11.74 -1.49 -5.41
N LEU A 182 -12.77 -1.75 -6.19
CA LEU A 182 -12.72 -1.62 -7.66
C LEU A 182 -12.54 -0.16 -8.10
N ASP A 183 -13.00 0.78 -7.26
CA ASP A 183 -12.99 2.22 -7.51
C ASP A 183 -12.84 2.97 -6.17
N VAL A 184 -12.04 4.04 -6.13
CA VAL A 184 -11.94 4.92 -4.94
C VAL A 184 -13.14 5.85 -4.80
N GLU A 185 -13.86 6.11 -5.89
CA GLU A 185 -15.01 7.01 -5.91
C GLU A 185 -16.19 6.41 -5.15
N PRO A 186 -16.93 7.18 -4.32
CA PRO A 186 -18.15 6.69 -3.72
C PRO A 186 -19.17 6.26 -4.78
N PRO A 187 -19.86 5.13 -4.58
CA PRO A 187 -20.98 4.75 -5.44
C PRO A 187 -21.95 5.92 -5.56
N GLN A 188 -22.48 6.19 -6.74
CA GLN A 188 -23.38 7.30 -7.05
C GLN A 188 -22.70 8.70 -7.18
N SER A 189 -21.38 8.75 -7.19
CA SER A 189 -20.68 9.98 -7.60
C SER A 189 -20.86 10.21 -9.09
N GLU A 190 -21.54 11.29 -9.46
CA GLU A 190 -21.78 11.61 -10.88
C GLU A 190 -20.61 12.39 -11.52
N ASN A 191 -19.77 13.03 -10.69
CA ASN A 191 -18.79 14.01 -11.16
C ASN A 191 -17.33 13.57 -10.98
N TYR A 192 -17.06 12.39 -10.38
CA TYR A 192 -15.72 11.88 -10.11
C TYR A 192 -14.84 12.89 -9.37
N GLU A 193 -15.39 13.51 -8.32
CA GLU A 193 -14.72 14.60 -7.60
C GLU A 193 -13.50 14.14 -6.81
N THR A 194 -13.51 12.90 -6.34
CA THR A 194 -12.40 12.32 -5.62
C THR A 194 -11.20 12.09 -6.53
N HIS A 195 -11.42 11.43 -7.68
CA HIS A 195 -10.37 11.23 -8.68
C HIS A 195 -9.77 12.57 -9.14
N LYS A 196 -10.62 13.53 -9.49
CA LYS A 196 -10.17 14.88 -9.91
C LYS A 196 -9.34 15.57 -8.82
N ALA A 197 -9.72 15.41 -7.55
CA ALA A 197 -8.99 16.01 -6.44
C ALA A 197 -7.63 15.31 -6.21
N LEU A 198 -7.57 13.99 -6.23
CA LEU A 198 -6.33 13.22 -6.06
C LEU A 198 -5.37 13.44 -7.23
N LEU A 199 -5.83 13.16 -8.43
CA LEU A 199 -5.02 13.22 -9.65
C LEU A 199 -4.59 14.65 -9.99
N GLY A 200 -5.46 15.63 -9.74
CA GLY A 200 -5.14 17.05 -9.93
C GLY A 200 -4.04 17.57 -9.00
N GLN A 201 -3.75 16.85 -7.91
CA GLN A 201 -2.67 17.16 -6.99
C GLN A 201 -1.49 16.16 -7.13
N ASN A 202 -1.46 15.40 -8.22
CA ASN A 202 -0.45 14.39 -8.53
C ASN A 202 -0.34 13.29 -7.45
N ILE A 203 -1.45 12.94 -6.80
CA ILE A 203 -1.56 11.75 -5.97
C ILE A 203 -2.01 10.62 -6.88
N ALA A 204 -1.14 9.62 -7.07
CA ALA A 204 -1.46 8.45 -7.88
C ALA A 204 -2.55 7.62 -7.19
N VAL A 205 -3.47 7.08 -7.98
CA VAL A 205 -4.54 6.20 -7.51
C VAL A 205 -4.21 4.77 -7.95
N LEU A 206 -4.24 3.82 -7.01
CA LEU A 206 -3.93 2.41 -7.24
C LEU A 206 -5.13 1.57 -6.80
N GLU A 207 -5.82 0.95 -7.72
CA GLU A 207 -7.09 0.28 -7.51
C GLU A 207 -7.03 -1.22 -7.74
N GLY A 208 -8.05 -1.93 -7.23
CA GLY A 208 -8.18 -3.35 -7.44
C GLY A 208 -7.07 -4.17 -6.79
N LEU A 209 -6.60 -3.78 -5.58
CA LEU A 209 -5.60 -4.54 -4.83
C LEU A 209 -6.20 -5.78 -4.17
N ASP A 210 -5.42 -6.84 -4.04
CA ASP A 210 -5.71 -7.96 -3.13
C ASP A 210 -4.95 -7.76 -1.82
N LEU A 211 -5.63 -7.21 -0.83
CA LEU A 211 -5.10 -7.01 0.52
C LEU A 211 -5.63 -8.02 1.53
N SER A 212 -6.34 -9.07 1.09
CA SER A 212 -7.03 -10.03 1.96
C SER A 212 -6.12 -10.63 3.03
N ASP A 213 -4.91 -11.04 2.66
CA ASP A 213 -3.93 -11.69 3.53
C ASP A 213 -2.87 -10.73 4.08
N VAL A 214 -3.05 -9.41 3.88
CA VAL A 214 -2.09 -8.40 4.34
C VAL A 214 -2.53 -7.84 5.68
N ALA A 215 -1.64 -7.85 6.67
CA ALA A 215 -1.89 -7.23 7.98
C ALA A 215 -1.68 -5.70 7.92
N ASN A 216 -2.30 -4.98 8.88
CA ASN A 216 -1.96 -3.57 9.10
C ASN A 216 -0.48 -3.41 9.42
N GLY A 217 0.17 -2.42 8.85
CA GLY A 217 1.58 -2.15 9.15
C GLY A 217 2.32 -1.38 8.08
N GLU A 218 3.62 -1.26 8.31
CA GLU A 218 4.56 -0.59 7.41
C GLU A 218 5.20 -1.61 6.47
N TYR A 219 5.22 -1.27 5.19
CA TYR A 219 5.76 -2.08 4.11
C TYR A 219 6.58 -1.22 3.16
N PHE A 220 7.21 -1.87 2.20
CA PHE A 220 7.77 -1.19 1.04
C PHE A 220 6.98 -1.61 -0.20
N LEU A 221 6.34 -0.64 -0.84
CA LEU A 221 5.54 -0.84 -2.05
C LEU A 221 6.42 -0.82 -3.30
N ILE A 222 6.17 -1.77 -4.20
CA ILE A 222 6.66 -1.78 -5.57
C ILE A 222 5.45 -2.02 -6.47
N ALA A 223 5.00 -0.97 -7.19
CA ALA A 223 3.83 -1.04 -8.07
C ALA A 223 4.06 -0.26 -9.37
N PRO A 224 5.13 -0.55 -10.14
CA PRO A 224 5.42 0.18 -11.36
C PRO A 224 4.38 -0.13 -12.45
N PRO A 225 3.74 0.90 -13.04
CA PRO A 225 2.90 0.76 -14.21
C PRO A 225 3.74 0.47 -15.45
N LEU A 226 3.11 -0.08 -16.49
CA LEU A 226 3.72 -0.11 -17.81
C LEU A 226 3.91 1.32 -18.30
N LYS A 227 5.05 1.58 -18.93
CA LYS A 227 5.33 2.90 -19.50
C LYS A 227 4.67 3.00 -20.89
N ILE A 228 3.39 3.38 -20.88
CA ILE A 228 2.58 3.57 -22.10
C ILE A 228 2.44 5.08 -22.31
N GLU A 229 3.02 5.60 -23.37
CA GLU A 229 2.98 7.04 -23.67
C GLU A 229 1.55 7.53 -23.85
N SER A 230 1.20 8.61 -23.16
CA SER A 230 -0.11 9.28 -23.24
C SER A 230 -1.30 8.38 -22.89
N ALA A 231 -1.10 7.30 -22.11
CA ALA A 231 -2.19 6.51 -21.57
C ALA A 231 -2.65 7.10 -20.22
N GLU A 232 -3.95 7.00 -19.98
CA GLU A 232 -4.62 7.50 -18.77
C GLU A 232 -4.42 6.61 -17.55
N ALA A 233 -4.08 5.35 -17.77
CA ALA A 233 -3.84 4.35 -16.72
C ALA A 233 -2.91 3.24 -17.21
N SER A 234 -2.59 2.30 -16.34
CA SER A 234 -1.89 1.06 -16.68
C SER A 234 -2.10 -0.02 -15.63
N PRO A 235 -2.28 -1.28 -16.06
CA PRO A 235 -2.15 -2.41 -15.16
C PRO A 235 -0.78 -2.43 -14.49
N VAL A 236 -0.75 -2.89 -13.23
CA VAL A 236 0.47 -3.04 -12.44
C VAL A 236 0.56 -4.41 -11.78
N ARG A 237 1.78 -4.91 -11.56
CA ARG A 237 2.04 -5.99 -10.61
C ARG A 237 2.47 -5.35 -9.30
N ALA A 238 1.53 -5.16 -8.38
CA ALA A 238 1.77 -4.55 -7.09
C ALA A 238 2.30 -5.58 -6.09
N MET A 239 3.36 -5.22 -5.38
CA MET A 239 4.01 -6.08 -4.39
C MET A 239 4.35 -5.29 -3.14
N LEU A 240 4.25 -5.95 -1.98
CA LEU A 240 4.73 -5.46 -0.71
C LEU A 240 5.96 -6.25 -0.27
N ILE A 241 6.95 -5.56 0.27
CA ILE A 241 8.12 -6.17 0.88
C ILE A 241 8.07 -5.89 2.39
N THR A 242 8.21 -6.95 3.21
CA THR A 242 8.37 -6.86 4.67
C THR A 242 9.84 -6.84 5.02
N ASP A 243 10.14 -6.37 6.22
CA ASP A 243 11.48 -6.47 6.84
C ASP A 243 12.64 -6.03 5.95
N TYR A 244 12.36 -5.01 5.13
CA TYR A 244 13.39 -4.42 4.28
C TYR A 244 14.33 -3.54 5.11
N VAL A 245 15.62 -3.77 4.94
CA VAL A 245 16.65 -2.89 5.46
C VAL A 245 17.37 -2.27 4.26
N PHE A 246 17.15 -0.99 4.01
CA PHE A 246 18.03 -0.28 3.09
C PHE A 246 19.38 -0.09 3.77
N TRP A 247 20.41 -0.63 3.16
CA TRP A 247 21.78 -0.40 3.60
C TRP A 247 22.07 1.11 3.54
N SER A 248 22.15 1.76 4.70
CA SER A 248 22.47 3.18 4.83
C SER A 248 23.98 3.42 4.96
N GLY A 249 24.79 2.36 4.77
CA GLY A 249 26.23 2.45 4.86
C GLY A 249 26.82 3.34 3.78
N LYS A 250 27.48 4.44 4.19
CA LYS A 250 28.46 5.06 3.32
C LYS A 250 29.52 4.00 3.01
N PRO A 251 29.98 3.86 1.76
CA PRO A 251 31.13 3.00 1.50
C PRO A 251 32.24 3.44 2.46
N GLU A 252 32.80 2.49 3.20
CA GLU A 252 34.01 2.74 3.99
C GLU A 252 35.08 3.18 2.99
N THR A 253 35.52 4.42 3.11
CA THR A 253 36.62 5.03 2.32
C THR A 253 37.95 4.56 2.84
#